data_0189add2504e2b4fbb6e8a9387e575ff
#
_entry.id   0189add2504e2b4fbb6e8a9387e575ff
#
_cell.length_a   1.000
_cell.length_b   1.000
_cell.length_c   1.000
_cell.angle_alpha   90.00
_cell.angle_beta   90.00
_cell.angle_gamma   90.00
#
_symmetry.space_group_name_H-M   'P 1'
#
loop_
_entity.id
_entity.type
_entity.pdbx_description
1 polymer ?
#
loop_
_entity_poly.entity_id
_entity_poly.type
_entity_poly.pdbx_seq_one_letter_code
_entity_poly.pdbx_strand_id
1 'polypeptide(L)'
;MLDALVIAAHPDDAELGMAGAIVKMISEGRSVGILDLTDGEPTPHGSREIRAAETAAASKVLGVTWRENLGLENRKLQATLEARAALANVIRRTKPKWLFAPYWTDAHPDHVAANQLVDDARFWAKLTKSELEGDPFHPERIYNYFSIHLRLAIQPAFILDISAEWPKKLASLEAYHSENLGLENRKLQATLELSLIHI
;
A
#
# COMPACT_ATOMS: atom_id res chain seq x y z
N MET A 1 16.60 6.86 0.69
CA MET A 1 16.41 5.82 -0.34
C MET A 1 15.73 4.64 0.32
N LEU A 2 14.70 4.06 -0.29
CA LEU A 2 13.97 2.92 0.26
C LEU A 2 14.34 1.63 -0.50
N ASP A 3 14.34 0.48 0.17
CA ASP A 3 14.38 -0.81 -0.51
C ASP A 3 13.01 -1.14 -1.11
N ALA A 4 11.92 -0.83 -0.38
CA ALA A 4 10.56 -1.07 -0.82
C ALA A 4 9.64 0.12 -0.51
N LEU A 5 8.74 0.44 -1.44
CA LEU A 5 7.64 1.36 -1.25
C LEU A 5 6.32 0.61 -1.51
N VAL A 6 5.51 0.48 -0.47
CA VAL A 6 4.17 -0.09 -0.55
C VAL A 6 3.19 1.04 -0.82
N ILE A 7 2.45 0.93 -1.91
CA ILE A 7 1.46 1.93 -2.32
C ILE A 7 0.08 1.35 -2.06
N ALA A 8 -0.71 2.05 -1.27
CA ALA A 8 -2.05 1.68 -0.85
C ALA A 8 -3.07 2.69 -1.41
N ALA A 9 -4.23 2.24 -1.83
CA ALA A 9 -5.31 3.13 -2.24
C ALA A 9 -5.83 3.91 -1.03
N HIS A 10 -5.99 3.22 0.11
CA HIS A 10 -6.48 3.78 1.37
C HIS A 10 -5.58 3.39 2.54
N PRO A 11 -5.57 4.17 3.65
CA PRO A 11 -4.97 3.74 4.90
C PRO A 11 -5.71 2.51 5.42
N ASP A 12 -5.02 1.41 5.61
CA ASP A 12 -5.37 0.04 6.00
C ASP A 12 -5.06 -1.03 4.93
N ASP A 13 -5.07 -0.71 3.64
CA ASP A 13 -4.80 -1.66 2.56
C ASP A 13 -3.40 -2.31 2.68
N ALA A 14 -2.39 -1.51 3.07
CA ALA A 14 -1.04 -2.02 3.29
C ALA A 14 -1.00 -3.01 4.46
N GLU A 15 -1.75 -2.74 5.52
CA GLU A 15 -1.87 -3.62 6.68
C GLU A 15 -2.62 -4.91 6.31
N LEU A 16 -3.70 -4.79 5.56
CA LEU A 16 -4.50 -5.92 5.13
C LEU A 16 -3.71 -6.84 4.17
N GLY A 17 -3.12 -6.26 3.13
CA GLY A 17 -2.46 -7.01 2.07
C GLY A 17 -0.99 -7.35 2.35
N MET A 18 -0.24 -6.48 3.03
CA MET A 18 1.22 -6.51 3.04
C MET A 18 1.88 -6.53 4.42
N ALA A 19 1.14 -6.33 5.54
CA ALA A 19 1.75 -6.14 6.87
C ALA A 19 2.80 -7.20 7.23
N GLY A 20 2.51 -8.48 7.02
CA GLY A 20 3.47 -9.55 7.31
C GLY A 20 4.75 -9.43 6.50
N ALA A 21 4.64 -9.13 5.20
CA ALA A 21 5.79 -8.92 4.32
C ALA A 21 6.57 -7.65 4.70
N ILE A 22 5.88 -6.57 5.09
CA ILE A 22 6.51 -5.33 5.58
C ILE A 22 7.34 -5.62 6.82
N VAL A 23 6.75 -6.26 7.84
CA VAL A 23 7.44 -6.60 9.10
C VAL A 23 8.64 -7.51 8.83
N LYS A 24 8.48 -8.50 7.95
CA LYS A 24 9.57 -9.42 7.59
C LYS A 24 10.73 -8.67 6.90
N MET A 25 10.44 -7.84 5.90
CA MET A 25 11.46 -7.04 5.23
C MET A 25 12.21 -6.12 6.22
N ILE A 26 11.49 -5.48 7.15
CA ILE A 26 12.10 -4.64 8.18
C ILE A 26 12.98 -5.46 9.13
N SER A 27 12.53 -6.64 9.56
CA SER A 27 13.32 -7.52 10.43
C SER A 27 14.61 -8.03 9.75
N GLU A 28 14.61 -8.11 8.42
CA GLU A 28 15.77 -8.44 7.59
C GLU A 28 16.68 -7.21 7.30
N GLY A 29 16.40 -6.05 7.93
CA GLY A 29 17.19 -4.83 7.80
C GLY A 29 16.89 -3.99 6.55
N ARG A 30 15.77 -4.23 5.86
CA ARG A 30 15.37 -3.44 4.70
C ARG A 30 14.62 -2.19 5.14
N SER A 31 14.82 -1.11 4.38
CA SER A 31 14.06 0.13 4.54
C SER A 31 12.74 0.04 3.74
N VAL A 32 11.62 0.07 4.46
CA VAL A 32 10.27 0.00 3.86
C VAL A 32 9.50 1.26 4.16
N GLY A 33 8.88 1.84 3.14
CA GLY A 33 7.94 2.96 3.26
C GLY A 33 6.54 2.55 2.82
N ILE A 34 5.54 3.30 3.29
CA ILE A 34 4.15 3.20 2.84
C ILE A 34 3.70 4.55 2.28
N LEU A 35 3.00 4.52 1.16
CA LEU A 35 2.32 5.67 0.58
C LEU A 35 0.85 5.37 0.43
N ASP A 36 0.02 6.05 1.20
CA ASP A 36 -1.43 6.04 1.02
C ASP A 36 -1.79 7.06 -0.08
N LEU A 37 -2.58 6.65 -1.07
CA LEU A 37 -2.97 7.55 -2.17
C LEU A 37 -4.07 8.52 -1.75
N THR A 38 -4.99 8.07 -0.88
CA THR A 38 -6.09 8.86 -0.34
C THR A 38 -6.12 8.81 1.18
N ASP A 39 -6.95 9.63 1.81
CA ASP A 39 -7.18 9.56 3.26
C ASP A 39 -8.20 8.49 3.69
N GLY A 40 -8.82 7.81 2.72
CA GLY A 40 -9.84 6.79 2.98
C GLY A 40 -11.20 7.32 3.41
N GLU A 41 -11.35 8.62 3.63
CA GLU A 41 -12.58 9.23 4.13
C GLU A 41 -13.43 9.87 3.00
N PRO A 42 -14.77 9.97 3.18
CA PRO A 42 -15.53 9.69 4.41
C PRO A 42 -15.88 8.20 4.58
N THR A 43 -15.86 7.75 5.85
CA THR A 43 -16.38 6.44 6.26
C THR A 43 -17.50 6.59 7.30
N PRO A 44 -18.32 5.55 7.57
CA PRO A 44 -19.47 5.68 8.50
C PRO A 44 -19.08 6.05 9.94
N HIS A 45 -17.89 5.67 10.40
CA HIS A 45 -17.46 5.80 11.79
C HIS A 45 -16.14 6.55 11.95
N GLY A 46 -15.52 6.98 10.84
CA GLY A 46 -14.24 7.66 10.81
C GLY A 46 -14.33 9.16 10.63
N SER A 47 -13.17 9.79 10.73
CA SER A 47 -12.88 11.14 10.26
C SER A 47 -11.43 11.17 9.82
N ARG A 48 -11.02 12.23 9.10
CA ARG A 48 -9.61 12.40 8.69
C ARG A 48 -8.65 12.38 9.87
N GLU A 49 -9.03 12.97 11.00
CA GLU A 49 -8.22 13.03 12.22
C GLU A 49 -8.11 11.65 12.87
N ILE A 50 -9.24 10.92 12.98
CA ILE A 50 -9.27 9.56 13.51
C ILE A 50 -8.40 8.65 12.62
N ARG A 51 -8.63 8.68 11.32
CA ARG A 51 -7.88 7.86 10.36
C ARG A 51 -6.37 8.15 10.40
N ALA A 52 -5.98 9.41 10.50
CA ALA A 52 -4.57 9.79 10.62
C ALA A 52 -3.95 9.25 11.93
N ALA A 53 -4.67 9.30 13.05
CA ALA A 53 -4.20 8.74 14.31
C ALA A 53 -4.06 7.21 14.27
N GLU A 54 -5.04 6.51 13.68
CA GLU A 54 -5.02 5.06 13.49
C GLU A 54 -3.86 4.64 12.57
N THR A 55 -3.67 5.36 11.46
CA THR A 55 -2.55 5.15 10.52
C THR A 55 -1.19 5.32 11.20
N ALA A 56 -1.05 6.33 12.06
CA ALA A 56 0.17 6.53 12.83
C ALA A 56 0.42 5.40 13.84
N ALA A 57 -0.63 4.93 14.52
CA ALA A 57 -0.56 3.80 15.45
C ALA A 57 -0.16 2.50 14.71
N ALA A 58 -0.80 2.19 13.58
CA ALA A 58 -0.47 1.04 12.75
C ALA A 58 0.98 1.08 12.25
N SER A 59 1.43 2.23 11.76
CA SER A 59 2.82 2.43 11.32
C SER A 59 3.84 2.14 12.41
N LYS A 60 3.55 2.55 13.65
CA LYS A 60 4.39 2.26 14.82
C LYS A 60 4.46 0.76 15.12
N VAL A 61 3.34 0.04 15.03
CA VAL A 61 3.29 -1.42 15.22
C VAL A 61 4.12 -2.14 14.15
N LEU A 62 3.99 -1.74 12.89
CA LEU A 62 4.75 -2.31 11.77
C LEU A 62 6.25 -1.99 11.85
N GLY A 63 6.64 -0.91 12.52
CA GLY A 63 8.02 -0.41 12.55
C GLY A 63 8.40 0.40 11.30
N VAL A 64 7.41 0.89 10.55
CA VAL A 64 7.62 1.72 9.37
C VAL A 64 8.07 3.12 9.80
N THR A 65 9.17 3.60 9.23
CA THR A 65 9.76 4.90 9.56
C THR A 65 9.42 6.01 8.55
N TRP A 66 8.87 5.63 7.40
CA TRP A 66 8.41 6.56 6.37
C TRP A 66 6.99 6.20 5.93
N ARG A 67 6.05 7.08 6.16
CA ARG A 67 4.69 7.00 5.62
C ARG A 67 4.19 8.38 5.29
N GLU A 68 3.61 8.52 4.10
CA GLU A 68 2.98 9.75 3.63
C GLU A 68 1.62 9.44 3.02
N ASN A 69 0.78 10.47 2.93
CA ASN A 69 -0.49 10.44 2.21
C ASN A 69 -0.40 11.40 1.02
N LEU A 70 -0.77 10.93 -0.17
CA LEU A 70 -0.69 11.74 -1.40
C LEU A 70 -1.82 12.78 -1.49
N GLY A 71 -2.88 12.62 -0.71
CA GLY A 71 -4.00 13.56 -0.63
C GLY A 71 -4.95 13.52 -1.83
N LEU A 72 -4.97 12.43 -2.60
CA LEU A 72 -5.93 12.25 -3.69
C LEU A 72 -7.32 11.97 -3.13
N GLU A 73 -8.34 12.27 -3.95
CA GLU A 73 -9.75 12.16 -3.50
C GLU A 73 -10.19 10.71 -3.42
N ASN A 74 -10.64 10.28 -2.22
CA ASN A 74 -11.20 8.96 -1.97
C ASN A 74 -12.46 8.71 -2.81
N ARG A 75 -12.66 7.48 -3.29
CA ARG A 75 -13.77 7.02 -4.16
C ARG A 75 -13.79 7.65 -5.55
N LYS A 76 -12.78 8.45 -5.87
CA LYS A 76 -12.63 9.10 -7.18
C LYS A 76 -11.21 9.00 -7.72
N LEU A 77 -10.46 8.03 -7.19
CA LEU A 77 -9.07 7.83 -7.59
C LEU A 77 -9.01 7.54 -9.09
N GLN A 78 -8.17 8.29 -9.79
CA GLN A 78 -7.92 8.16 -11.23
C GLN A 78 -6.45 8.43 -11.52
N ALA A 79 -5.93 7.78 -12.56
CA ALA A 79 -4.57 8.03 -13.03
C ALA A 79 -4.52 9.29 -13.92
N THR A 80 -4.89 10.45 -13.33
CA THR A 80 -4.79 11.76 -14.01
C THR A 80 -3.34 12.18 -14.20
N LEU A 81 -3.08 13.17 -15.05
CA LEU A 81 -1.72 13.68 -15.27
C LEU A 81 -1.11 14.22 -13.97
N GLU A 82 -1.91 14.92 -13.18
CA GLU A 82 -1.50 15.49 -11.88
C GLU A 82 -1.17 14.38 -10.88
N ALA A 83 -2.02 13.35 -10.76
CA ALA A 83 -1.79 12.22 -9.87
C ALA A 83 -0.52 11.44 -10.27
N ARG A 84 -0.30 11.23 -11.59
CA ARG A 84 0.91 10.59 -12.12
C ARG A 84 2.17 11.40 -11.77
N ALA A 85 2.13 12.72 -11.96
CA ALA A 85 3.25 13.59 -11.62
C ALA A 85 3.53 13.55 -10.11
N ALA A 86 2.50 13.64 -9.27
CA ALA A 86 2.64 13.58 -7.82
C ALA A 86 3.29 12.27 -7.36
N LEU A 87 2.79 11.11 -7.83
CA LEU A 87 3.37 9.82 -7.49
C LEU A 87 4.78 9.64 -8.07
N ALA A 88 5.03 10.09 -9.30
CA ALA A 88 6.35 10.03 -9.92
C ALA A 88 7.39 10.85 -9.13
N ASN A 89 7.00 12.01 -8.57
CA ASN A 89 7.84 12.81 -7.70
C ASN A 89 8.17 12.08 -6.38
N VAL A 90 7.20 11.37 -5.79
CA VAL A 90 7.45 10.52 -4.61
C VAL A 90 8.46 9.41 -4.96
N ILE A 91 8.30 8.73 -6.10
CA ILE A 91 9.24 7.70 -6.55
C ILE A 91 10.65 8.27 -6.73
N ARG A 92 10.81 9.43 -7.33
CA ARG A 92 12.11 10.10 -7.50
C ARG A 92 12.74 10.51 -6.17
N ARG A 93 11.94 11.01 -5.24
CA ARG A 93 12.40 11.45 -3.93
C ARG A 93 12.83 10.28 -3.05
N THR A 94 12.07 9.19 -3.04
CA THR A 94 12.30 8.04 -2.18
C THR A 94 13.22 6.99 -2.82
N LYS A 95 13.33 6.97 -4.14
CA LYS A 95 14.17 6.06 -4.94
C LYS A 95 14.04 4.58 -4.51
N PRO A 96 12.81 4.01 -4.48
CA PRO A 96 12.59 2.65 -4.01
C PRO A 96 13.09 1.65 -5.06
N LYS A 97 13.78 0.59 -4.62
CA LYS A 97 14.15 -0.51 -5.51
C LYS A 97 12.92 -1.25 -6.01
N TRP A 98 11.98 -1.53 -5.09
CA TRP A 98 10.76 -2.27 -5.37
C TRP A 98 9.53 -1.44 -5.06
N LEU A 99 8.53 -1.53 -5.93
CA LEU A 99 7.18 -1.02 -5.68
C LEU A 99 6.26 -2.19 -5.38
N PHE A 100 5.35 -2.00 -4.44
CA PHE A 100 4.23 -2.89 -4.19
C PHE A 100 2.94 -2.12 -4.42
N ALA A 101 2.05 -2.66 -5.24
CA ALA A 101 0.80 -2.02 -5.64
C ALA A 101 -0.38 -2.98 -5.44
N PRO A 102 -1.62 -2.49 -5.28
CA PRO A 102 -2.80 -3.34 -5.35
C PRO A 102 -2.84 -4.11 -6.66
N TYR A 103 -3.44 -5.29 -6.64
CA TYR A 103 -3.61 -6.09 -7.85
C TYR A 103 -4.57 -5.40 -8.84
N TRP A 104 -4.32 -5.58 -10.15
CA TRP A 104 -5.07 -4.91 -11.22
C TRP A 104 -6.52 -5.38 -11.39
N THR A 105 -6.94 -6.44 -10.70
CA THR A 105 -8.32 -6.93 -10.67
C THR A 105 -8.82 -6.90 -9.24
N ASP A 106 -9.77 -6.03 -8.95
CA ASP A 106 -10.40 -5.87 -7.65
C ASP A 106 -11.85 -5.43 -7.79
N ALA A 107 -12.68 -5.65 -6.77
CA ALA A 107 -14.03 -5.11 -6.70
C ALA A 107 -14.05 -3.61 -6.37
N HIS A 108 -12.99 -3.10 -5.70
CA HIS A 108 -12.91 -1.69 -5.36
C HIS A 108 -12.29 -0.89 -6.52
N PRO A 109 -13.03 0.08 -7.13
CA PRO A 109 -12.52 0.86 -8.26
C PRO A 109 -11.20 1.60 -7.96
N ASP A 110 -11.04 2.13 -6.74
CA ASP A 110 -9.81 2.85 -6.35
C ASP A 110 -8.59 1.93 -6.33
N HIS A 111 -8.73 0.63 -6.02
CA HIS A 111 -7.61 -0.32 -6.07
C HIS A 111 -7.15 -0.54 -7.52
N VAL A 112 -8.09 -0.69 -8.43
CA VAL A 112 -7.79 -0.83 -9.87
C VAL A 112 -7.12 0.45 -10.40
N ALA A 113 -7.64 1.62 -10.01
CA ALA A 113 -7.07 2.90 -10.39
C ALA A 113 -5.68 3.11 -9.78
N ALA A 114 -5.45 2.67 -8.53
CA ALA A 114 -4.14 2.72 -7.87
C ALA A 114 -3.10 1.88 -8.63
N ASN A 115 -3.45 0.68 -9.07
CA ASN A 115 -2.57 -0.16 -9.88
C ASN A 115 -2.13 0.57 -11.16
N GLN A 116 -3.10 1.08 -11.93
CA GLN A 116 -2.83 1.83 -13.16
C GLN A 116 -1.96 3.06 -12.89
N LEU A 117 -2.25 3.79 -11.81
CA LEU A 117 -1.49 4.98 -11.43
C LEU A 117 -0.02 4.64 -11.11
N VAL A 118 0.23 3.51 -10.45
CA VAL A 118 1.59 3.05 -10.13
C VAL A 118 2.37 2.72 -11.40
N ASP A 119 1.77 2.00 -12.35
CA ASP A 119 2.40 1.66 -13.62
C ASP A 119 2.76 2.92 -14.42
N ASP A 120 1.82 3.86 -14.52
CA ASP A 120 2.01 5.12 -15.23
C ASP A 120 3.11 5.98 -14.57
N ALA A 121 3.06 6.12 -13.24
CA ALA A 121 4.01 6.93 -12.48
C ALA A 121 5.43 6.34 -12.51
N ARG A 122 5.56 5.00 -12.46
CA ARG A 122 6.87 4.34 -12.62
C ARG A 122 7.48 4.67 -13.97
N PHE A 123 6.67 4.65 -15.05
CA PHE A 123 7.16 5.04 -16.38
C PHE A 123 7.59 6.51 -16.39
N TRP A 124 6.78 7.41 -15.81
CA TRP A 124 7.08 8.83 -15.80
C TRP A 124 8.33 9.17 -14.96
N ALA A 125 8.50 8.52 -13.83
CA ALA A 125 9.64 8.78 -12.94
C ALA A 125 11.01 8.60 -13.61
N LYS A 126 11.13 7.80 -14.67
CA LYS A 126 12.38 7.61 -15.41
C LYS A 126 12.66 8.66 -16.50
N LEU A 127 11.68 9.52 -16.85
CA LEU A 127 11.82 10.47 -17.95
C LEU A 127 12.85 11.54 -17.64
N THR A 128 13.84 11.71 -18.50
CA THR A 128 14.94 12.67 -18.32
C THR A 128 14.55 14.09 -18.74
N LYS A 129 13.57 14.24 -19.64
CA LYS A 129 13.06 15.55 -20.09
C LYS A 129 11.62 15.68 -19.64
N SER A 130 11.43 16.12 -18.42
CA SER A 130 10.11 16.30 -17.80
C SER A 130 10.18 17.43 -16.76
N GLU A 131 9.04 17.99 -16.41
CA GLU A 131 8.89 18.98 -15.34
C GLU A 131 8.82 18.36 -13.93
N LEU A 132 9.07 17.04 -13.81
CA LEU A 132 9.05 16.34 -12.54
C LEU A 132 10.24 16.73 -11.67
N GLU A 133 10.01 16.80 -10.37
CA GLU A 133 11.03 17.13 -9.37
C GLU A 133 12.06 15.99 -9.21
N GLY A 134 13.30 16.36 -8.93
CA GLY A 134 14.38 15.42 -8.62
C GLY A 134 14.95 14.68 -9.84
N ASP A 135 15.94 13.85 -9.59
CA ASP A 135 16.59 13.07 -10.63
C ASP A 135 15.71 11.96 -11.16
N PRO A 136 15.77 11.65 -12.47
CA PRO A 136 15.08 10.49 -13.04
C PRO A 136 15.45 9.21 -12.29
N PHE A 137 14.42 8.40 -12.01
CA PHE A 137 14.61 7.14 -11.30
C PHE A 137 13.62 6.08 -11.83
N HIS A 138 14.09 4.82 -11.93
CA HIS A 138 13.27 3.72 -12.37
C HIS A 138 13.35 2.55 -11.38
N PRO A 139 12.29 2.29 -10.61
CA PRO A 139 12.22 1.12 -9.75
C PRO A 139 12.46 -0.18 -10.50
N GLU A 140 13.23 -1.09 -9.93
CA GLU A 140 13.62 -2.33 -10.59
C GLU A 140 12.43 -3.24 -10.87
N ARG A 141 11.48 -3.32 -9.93
CA ARG A 141 10.32 -4.22 -10.01
C ARG A 141 9.06 -3.59 -9.42
N ILE A 142 7.91 -4.01 -9.95
CA ILE A 142 6.60 -3.87 -9.32
C ILE A 142 6.13 -5.27 -8.94
N TYR A 143 5.64 -5.40 -7.73
CA TYR A 143 4.93 -6.56 -7.20
C TYR A 143 3.49 -6.17 -6.90
N ASN A 144 2.54 -7.05 -7.16
CA ASN A 144 1.14 -6.78 -6.88
C ASN A 144 0.66 -7.63 -5.72
N TYR A 145 -0.01 -7.01 -4.76
CA TYR A 145 -0.61 -7.69 -3.62
C TYR A 145 -2.13 -7.71 -3.72
N PHE A 146 -2.75 -8.75 -3.17
CA PHE A 146 -4.20 -8.84 -3.16
C PHE A 146 -4.81 -8.04 -2.03
N SER A 147 -5.93 -7.41 -2.36
CA SER A 147 -6.88 -6.87 -1.42
C SER A 147 -7.92 -7.92 -1.01
N ILE A 148 -8.75 -7.57 -0.02
CA ILE A 148 -9.72 -8.49 0.59
C ILE A 148 -11.05 -8.60 -0.18
N HIS A 149 -11.29 -7.76 -1.19
CA HIS A 149 -12.62 -7.60 -1.79
C HIS A 149 -12.99 -8.73 -2.78
N LEU A 150 -12.01 -9.33 -3.43
CA LEU A 150 -12.23 -10.44 -4.36
C LEU A 150 -11.46 -11.69 -3.93
N ARG A 151 -12.11 -12.83 -4.03
CA ARG A 151 -11.46 -14.13 -3.93
C ARG A 151 -11.06 -14.58 -5.33
N LEU A 152 -9.82 -14.30 -5.69
CA LEU A 152 -9.26 -14.67 -6.99
C LEU A 152 -8.59 -16.04 -6.87
N ALA A 153 -9.01 -16.99 -7.72
CA ALA A 153 -8.36 -18.28 -7.87
C ALA A 153 -7.18 -18.14 -8.84
N ILE A 154 -6.08 -17.56 -8.40
CA ILE A 154 -4.89 -17.33 -9.21
C ILE A 154 -3.73 -18.12 -8.65
N GLN A 155 -2.87 -18.63 -9.53
CA GLN A 155 -1.61 -19.19 -9.13
C GLN A 155 -0.63 -18.07 -8.81
N PRO A 156 -0.17 -17.92 -7.55
CA PRO A 156 0.79 -16.87 -7.19
C PRO A 156 2.16 -17.13 -7.82
N ALA A 157 2.89 -16.07 -8.13
CA ALA A 157 4.27 -16.19 -8.59
C ALA A 157 5.19 -16.72 -7.48
N PHE A 158 4.93 -16.35 -6.23
CA PHE A 158 5.56 -16.90 -5.03
C PHE A 158 4.66 -16.70 -3.80
N ILE A 159 4.95 -17.43 -2.74
CA ILE A 159 4.29 -17.32 -1.44
C ILE A 159 5.36 -16.98 -0.41
N LEU A 160 5.08 -16.01 0.46
CA LEU A 160 5.93 -15.63 1.56
C LEU A 160 5.32 -16.13 2.88
N ASP A 161 6.07 -16.97 3.60
CA ASP A 161 5.68 -17.37 4.95
C ASP A 161 5.88 -16.21 5.92
N ILE A 162 4.78 -15.77 6.54
CA ILE A 162 4.71 -14.68 7.52
C ILE A 162 4.24 -15.16 8.89
N SER A 163 4.35 -16.46 9.17
CA SER A 163 3.88 -17.06 10.44
C SER A 163 4.49 -16.36 11.65
N ALA A 164 5.76 -16.00 11.59
CA ALA A 164 6.45 -15.30 12.67
C ALA A 164 5.99 -13.83 12.82
N GLU A 165 5.58 -13.19 11.73
CA GLU A 165 5.15 -11.80 11.67
C GLU A 165 3.66 -11.61 11.93
N TRP A 166 2.89 -12.73 11.98
CA TRP A 166 1.44 -12.73 12.15
C TRP A 166 0.93 -11.91 13.33
N PRO A 167 1.51 -12.01 14.56
CA PRO A 167 1.03 -11.21 15.69
C PRO A 167 1.13 -9.70 15.43
N LYS A 168 2.19 -9.24 14.77
CA LYS A 168 2.34 -7.81 14.42
C LYS A 168 1.36 -7.39 13.31
N LYS A 169 1.08 -8.26 12.35
CA LYS A 169 0.05 -8.01 11.36
C LYS A 169 -1.30 -7.79 12.02
N LEU A 170 -1.72 -8.66 12.92
CA LEU A 170 -2.98 -8.51 13.66
C LEU A 170 -3.01 -7.22 14.47
N ALA A 171 -1.96 -6.93 15.24
CA ALA A 171 -1.89 -5.72 16.04
C ALA A 171 -1.93 -4.43 15.19
N SER A 172 -1.42 -4.45 13.95
CA SER A 172 -1.51 -3.32 13.04
C SER A 172 -2.94 -3.08 12.53
N LEU A 173 -3.70 -4.15 12.30
CA LEU A 173 -5.10 -4.07 11.91
C LEU A 173 -5.99 -3.60 13.06
N GLU A 174 -5.71 -4.04 14.28
CA GLU A 174 -6.41 -3.60 15.48
C GLU A 174 -6.28 -2.10 15.75
N ALA A 175 -5.30 -1.43 15.17
CA ALA A 175 -5.17 0.03 15.26
C ALA A 175 -6.29 0.79 14.52
N TYR A 176 -6.97 0.15 13.55
CA TYR A 176 -8.05 0.77 12.77
C TYR A 176 -9.42 0.47 13.36
N HIS A 177 -9.73 1.10 14.50
CA HIS A 177 -11.00 0.91 15.21
C HIS A 177 -12.21 1.43 14.42
N SER A 178 -12.04 2.54 13.67
CA SER A 178 -13.12 3.14 12.88
C SER A 178 -13.57 2.27 11.70
N GLU A 179 -12.72 1.38 11.20
CA GLU A 179 -13.03 0.46 10.12
C GLU A 179 -13.59 -0.88 10.61
N ASN A 180 -13.64 -1.08 11.93
CA ASN A 180 -14.12 -2.33 12.52
C ASN A 180 -13.36 -3.56 11.98
N LEU A 181 -12.04 -3.42 11.78
CA LEU A 181 -11.17 -4.48 11.26
C LEU A 181 -10.78 -5.51 12.34
N GLY A 182 -11.38 -5.46 13.51
CA GLY A 182 -11.09 -6.39 14.61
C GLY A 182 -11.33 -7.87 14.24
N LEU A 183 -10.71 -8.76 15.02
CA LEU A 183 -10.73 -10.23 14.83
C LEU A 183 -12.13 -10.85 14.75
N GLU A 184 -13.17 -10.15 15.18
CA GLU A 184 -14.56 -10.59 15.10
C GLU A 184 -15.14 -10.52 13.67
N ASN A 185 -14.47 -9.84 12.75
CA ASN A 185 -14.93 -9.73 11.37
C ASN A 185 -14.58 -10.99 10.59
N ARG A 186 -15.53 -11.93 10.44
CA ARG A 186 -15.36 -13.19 9.70
C ARG A 186 -14.87 -13.04 8.26
N LYS A 187 -15.07 -11.87 7.64
CA LYS A 187 -14.56 -11.57 6.29
C LYS A 187 -13.03 -11.44 6.31
N LEU A 188 -12.48 -10.84 7.36
CA LEU A 188 -11.03 -10.72 7.55
C LEU A 188 -10.37 -12.07 7.83
N GLN A 189 -10.97 -12.91 8.68
CA GLN A 189 -10.40 -14.22 9.01
C GLN A 189 -10.15 -15.08 7.76
N ALA A 190 -11.06 -15.05 6.78
CA ALA A 190 -10.90 -15.83 5.55
C ALA A 190 -9.82 -15.28 4.59
N THR A 191 -9.44 -14.01 4.73
CA THR A 191 -8.47 -13.34 3.84
C THR A 191 -7.07 -13.28 4.48
N LEU A 192 -7.03 -13.28 5.81
CA LEU A 192 -5.79 -13.22 6.57
C LEU A 192 -4.91 -14.47 6.40
N GLU A 193 -5.49 -15.62 6.00
CA GLU A 193 -4.74 -16.84 5.73
C GLU A 193 -3.91 -16.80 4.44
N LEU A 194 -4.09 -15.77 3.60
CA LEU A 194 -3.49 -15.70 2.27
C LEU A 194 -2.81 -14.33 2.03
N SER A 195 -1.62 -14.11 2.60
CA SER A 195 -0.74 -13.04 2.10
C SER A 195 -0.09 -13.51 0.80
N LEU A 196 -0.81 -13.38 -0.31
CA LEU A 196 -0.32 -13.71 -1.64
C LEU A 196 0.24 -12.45 -2.30
N ILE A 197 1.50 -12.51 -2.72
CA ILE A 197 2.14 -11.46 -3.52
C ILE A 197 2.36 -11.99 -4.93
N HIS A 198 1.86 -11.29 -5.94
CA HIS A 198 2.09 -11.61 -7.35
C HIS A 198 3.20 -10.75 -7.95
N ILE A 199 3.97 -11.33 -8.83
CA ILE A 199 4.93 -10.64 -9.69
C ILE A 199 4.39 -10.58 -11.11
#